data_93baa2492d194963d0cd28ee0046d8ef
#
_entry.id   93baa2492d194963d0cd28ee0046d8ef
#
_cell.length_a   1.000
_cell.length_b   1.000
_cell.length_c   1.000
_cell.angle_alpha   90.00
_cell.angle_beta   90.00
_cell.angle_gamma   90.00
#
_symmetry.space_group_name_H-M   'P 1'
#
loop_
_entity.id
_entity.type
_entity.pdbx_description
1 polymer ?
#
loop_
_entity_poly.entity_id
_entity_poly.type
_entity_poly.pdbx_seq_one_letter_code
_entity_poly.pdbx_strand_id
1 'polypeptide(L)'
;MSKQSPSPARSEAETIIEASPAAYTVIETVKGKRQPIECPDYVNDAAINLSENSIKVLEKRYLRRDFDGSYLETPAGMFYRVAYHIAQVERDHDGDVDGATKVFYDLLSERRFFPNSPTFTGAGTPLGQLAACFVLPIEDDMGKDADGIFSTLRVAALIQQTGGGNGFSFSRLRPKNDIVHTSSGRATGPVGFLRVYDQAFGEIAQGGSRRGANMGVL
;
A
#
# COMPACT_ATOMS: atom_id res chain seq x y z
N MET A 1 5.70 -2.41 56.02
CA MET A 1 6.65 -3.11 55.11
C MET A 1 5.99 -3.22 53.75
N SER A 2 6.23 -2.23 52.89
CA SER A 2 5.70 -2.16 51.55
C SER A 2 6.64 -2.83 50.58
N LYS A 3 6.19 -3.89 49.92
CA LYS A 3 6.95 -4.56 48.86
C LYS A 3 6.77 -3.77 47.56
N GLN A 4 7.80 -3.08 47.13
CA GLN A 4 7.94 -2.56 45.79
C GLN A 4 8.09 -3.73 44.80
N SER A 5 7.21 -3.81 43.82
CA SER A 5 7.35 -4.66 42.64
C SER A 5 8.44 -4.11 41.71
N PRO A 6 9.27 -4.94 41.08
CA PRO A 6 10.29 -4.48 40.17
C PRO A 6 9.67 -3.99 38.86
N SER A 7 10.20 -2.87 38.37
CA SER A 7 9.92 -2.28 37.04
C SER A 7 10.30 -3.28 35.95
N PRO A 8 9.50 -3.41 34.87
CA PRO A 8 9.89 -4.28 33.77
C PRO A 8 11.06 -3.70 32.99
N ALA A 9 11.96 -4.57 32.64
CA ALA A 9 13.27 -4.33 32.06
C ALA A 9 13.19 -3.60 30.69
N ARG A 10 14.05 -2.63 30.52
CA ARG A 10 14.56 -2.14 29.23
C ARG A 10 15.25 -3.31 28.54
N SER A 11 14.75 -3.85 27.46
CA SER A 11 15.53 -4.83 26.70
C SER A 11 15.13 -5.11 25.24
N GLU A 12 14.16 -4.47 24.65
CA GLU A 12 13.82 -4.81 23.25
C GLU A 12 14.21 -3.76 22.20
N ALA A 13 14.55 -2.55 22.61
CA ALA A 13 14.97 -1.49 21.65
C ALA A 13 16.48 -1.47 21.37
N GLU A 14 17.28 -2.14 22.17
CA GLU A 14 18.75 -2.16 22.02
C GLU A 14 19.27 -3.27 21.09
N THR A 15 18.44 -4.24 20.72
CA THR A 15 18.90 -5.42 19.99
C THR A 15 18.97 -5.21 18.46
N ILE A 16 18.43 -4.13 17.92
CA ILE A 16 18.42 -3.89 16.46
C ILE A 16 19.69 -3.17 15.97
N ILE A 17 20.44 -2.52 16.87
CA ILE A 17 21.60 -1.69 16.48
C ILE A 17 22.91 -2.48 16.44
N GLU A 18 22.97 -3.69 16.99
CA GLU A 18 24.20 -4.54 17.02
C GLU A 18 24.28 -5.57 15.88
N ALA A 19 23.42 -5.52 14.86
CA ALA A 19 23.65 -6.32 13.67
C ALA A 19 24.88 -5.80 12.94
N SER A 20 25.97 -6.58 13.00
CA SER A 20 27.19 -6.41 12.21
C SER A 20 26.90 -5.90 10.79
N PRO A 21 27.75 -5.05 10.17
CA PRO A 21 27.56 -4.57 8.80
C PRO A 21 27.86 -5.68 7.77
N ALA A 22 27.30 -6.85 7.95
CA ALA A 22 27.26 -7.89 6.93
C ALA A 22 26.09 -7.57 6.02
N ALA A 23 26.40 -7.19 4.80
CA ALA A 23 25.53 -7.09 3.64
C ALA A 23 24.02 -7.09 3.96
N TYR A 24 23.43 -5.93 4.08
CA TYR A 24 21.97 -5.83 4.19
C TYR A 24 21.33 -6.58 3.03
N THR A 25 20.47 -7.52 3.33
CA THR A 25 19.75 -8.27 2.31
C THR A 25 18.31 -7.82 2.31
N VAL A 26 17.87 -7.24 1.22
CA VAL A 26 16.46 -6.93 0.99
C VAL A 26 15.82 -8.16 0.33
N ILE A 27 14.64 -8.55 0.79
CA ILE A 27 13.91 -9.66 0.22
C ILE A 27 12.86 -9.12 -0.74
N GLU A 28 13.05 -9.36 -2.03
CA GLU A 28 12.07 -9.13 -3.07
C GLU A 28 11.20 -10.37 -3.26
N THR A 29 9.95 -10.19 -3.69
CA THR A 29 9.08 -11.29 -4.07
C THR A 29 8.73 -11.19 -5.55
N VAL A 30 9.39 -12.02 -6.37
CA VAL A 30 9.14 -12.09 -7.81
C VAL A 30 8.39 -13.38 -8.11
N LYS A 31 7.24 -13.28 -8.77
CA LYS A 31 6.39 -14.44 -9.14
C LYS A 31 6.10 -15.38 -7.97
N GLY A 32 5.85 -14.85 -6.79
CA GLY A 32 5.56 -15.62 -5.57
C GLY A 32 6.77 -16.27 -4.89
N LYS A 33 7.98 -16.08 -5.42
CA LYS A 33 9.23 -16.55 -4.80
C LYS A 33 9.95 -15.39 -4.14
N ARG A 34 10.39 -15.61 -2.90
CA ARG A 34 11.24 -14.66 -2.18
C ARG A 34 12.67 -14.78 -2.73
N GLN A 35 13.22 -13.64 -3.15
CA GLN A 35 14.60 -13.56 -3.64
C GLN A 35 15.34 -12.51 -2.81
N PRO A 36 16.51 -12.85 -2.25
CA PRO A 36 17.35 -11.87 -1.59
C PRO A 36 18.00 -10.96 -2.63
N ILE A 37 18.02 -9.65 -2.34
CA ILE A 37 18.78 -8.65 -3.09
C ILE A 37 19.85 -8.11 -2.14
N GLU A 38 21.10 -8.25 -2.52
CA GLU A 38 22.20 -7.66 -1.75
C GLU A 38 22.15 -6.15 -1.85
N CYS A 39 22.20 -5.49 -0.71
CA CYS A 39 22.28 -4.04 -0.66
C CYS A 39 23.73 -3.60 -0.86
N PRO A 40 23.96 -2.53 -1.66
CA PRO A 40 25.27 -1.90 -1.75
C PRO A 40 25.75 -1.31 -0.42
N ASP A 41 27.05 -1.11 -0.28
CA ASP A 41 27.70 -0.59 0.94
C ASP A 41 27.16 0.79 1.42
N TYR A 42 26.59 1.58 0.51
CA TYR A 42 26.01 2.87 0.86
C TYR A 42 24.68 2.76 1.62
N VAL A 43 24.05 1.58 1.65
CA VAL A 43 22.81 1.32 2.40
C VAL A 43 23.18 1.07 3.85
N ASN A 44 23.06 2.11 4.68
CA ASN A 44 23.50 2.05 6.06
C ASN A 44 22.54 2.81 6.98
N ASP A 45 22.04 2.15 8.01
CA ASP A 45 21.12 2.74 9.01
C ASP A 45 21.79 3.87 9.81
N ALA A 46 23.09 3.77 10.09
CA ALA A 46 23.82 4.80 10.80
C ALA A 46 23.88 6.13 10.07
N ALA A 47 23.77 6.12 8.74
CA ALA A 47 23.71 7.32 7.92
C ALA A 47 22.32 7.97 7.90
N ILE A 48 21.26 7.23 8.33
CA ILE A 48 19.89 7.72 8.34
C ILE A 48 19.57 8.27 9.73
N ASN A 49 19.61 9.56 9.90
CA ASN A 49 19.30 10.21 11.19
C ASN A 49 17.78 10.22 11.44
N LEU A 50 17.22 9.12 11.93
CA LEU A 50 15.82 8.99 12.32
C LEU A 50 15.66 9.14 13.82
N SER A 51 14.58 9.80 14.25
CA SER A 51 14.21 9.84 15.67
C SER A 51 13.70 8.48 16.12
N GLU A 52 13.82 8.19 17.43
CA GLU A 52 13.26 6.97 18.03
C GLU A 52 11.77 6.78 17.70
N ASN A 53 10.99 7.85 17.70
CA ASN A 53 9.57 7.78 17.34
C ASN A 53 9.38 7.39 15.88
N SER A 54 10.21 7.90 14.97
CA SER A 54 10.18 7.52 13.55
C SER A 54 10.49 6.04 13.40
N ILE A 55 11.52 5.53 14.06
CA ILE A 55 11.89 4.11 14.03
C ILE A 55 10.71 3.26 14.53
N LYS A 56 10.11 3.58 15.68
CA LYS A 56 8.95 2.87 16.22
C LYS A 56 7.75 2.85 15.26
N VAL A 57 7.54 3.92 14.50
CA VAL A 57 6.46 3.98 13.49
C VAL A 57 6.79 3.09 12.31
N LEU A 58 8.05 3.11 11.82
CA LEU A 58 8.48 2.24 10.73
C LEU A 58 8.35 0.77 11.10
N GLU A 59 8.83 0.39 12.27
CA GLU A 59 8.72 -0.96 12.82
C GLU A 59 7.27 -1.44 12.91
N LYS A 60 6.37 -0.61 13.42
CA LYS A 60 4.96 -1.01 13.61
C LYS A 60 4.15 -1.11 12.32
N ARG A 61 4.50 -0.34 11.28
CA ARG A 61 3.61 -0.14 10.14
C ARG A 61 4.21 -0.40 8.77
N TYR A 62 5.54 -0.33 8.63
CA TYR A 62 6.17 -0.26 7.30
C TYR A 62 7.22 -1.32 7.05
N LEU A 63 8.03 -1.66 8.06
CA LEU A 63 9.05 -2.70 7.90
C LEU A 63 8.40 -4.06 7.64
N ARG A 64 8.92 -4.76 6.67
CA ARG A 64 8.47 -6.12 6.34
C ARG A 64 8.84 -7.08 7.46
N ARG A 65 7.91 -7.99 7.73
CA ARG A 65 8.10 -9.05 8.72
C ARG A 65 7.92 -10.42 8.08
N ASP A 66 8.57 -11.40 8.65
CA ASP A 66 8.30 -12.80 8.34
C ASP A 66 7.06 -13.30 9.09
N PHE A 67 6.66 -14.53 8.81
CA PHE A 67 5.48 -15.16 9.45
C PHE A 67 5.65 -15.36 10.97
N ASP A 68 6.88 -15.44 11.46
CA ASP A 68 7.21 -15.52 12.89
C ASP A 68 7.24 -14.14 13.59
N GLY A 69 7.06 -13.05 12.83
CA GLY A 69 7.07 -11.68 13.30
C GLY A 69 8.44 -11.00 13.29
N SER A 70 9.52 -11.71 12.93
CA SER A 70 10.86 -11.13 12.79
C SER A 70 10.95 -10.15 11.67
N TYR A 71 11.76 -9.10 11.80
CA TYR A 71 11.96 -8.11 10.74
C TYR A 71 12.83 -8.69 9.62
N LEU A 72 12.38 -8.49 8.39
CA LEU A 72 13.09 -8.88 7.17
C LEU A 72 14.01 -7.78 6.63
N GLU A 73 13.88 -6.58 7.16
CA GLU A 73 14.62 -5.41 6.70
C GLU A 73 14.78 -4.39 7.82
N THR A 74 15.77 -3.53 7.66
CA THR A 74 15.99 -2.34 8.47
C THR A 74 15.36 -1.11 7.81
N PRO A 75 15.30 0.07 8.45
CA PRO A 75 14.88 1.31 7.80
C PRO A 75 15.66 1.63 6.52
N ALA A 76 16.98 1.48 6.54
CA ALA A 76 17.83 1.67 5.34
C ALA A 76 17.49 0.65 4.26
N GLY A 77 17.31 -0.62 4.63
CA GLY A 77 16.90 -1.68 3.74
C GLY A 77 15.52 -1.42 3.11
N MET A 78 14.57 -0.91 3.88
CA MET A 78 13.25 -0.51 3.37
C MET A 78 13.37 0.61 2.31
N PHE A 79 14.16 1.65 2.58
CA PHE A 79 14.38 2.71 1.60
C PHE A 79 15.04 2.20 0.33
N TYR A 80 16.02 1.31 0.47
CA TYR A 80 16.66 0.67 -0.68
C TYR A 80 15.70 -0.19 -1.47
N ARG A 81 14.90 -1.03 -0.82
CA ARG A 81 13.87 -1.85 -1.48
C ARG A 81 12.92 -0.99 -2.31
N VAL A 82 12.42 0.10 -1.75
CA VAL A 82 11.52 1.02 -2.46
C VAL A 82 12.23 1.66 -3.65
N ALA A 83 13.42 2.20 -3.45
CA ALA A 83 14.21 2.83 -4.51
C ALA A 83 14.51 1.85 -5.64
N TYR A 84 15.02 0.66 -5.30
CA TYR A 84 15.33 -0.40 -6.25
C TYR A 84 14.10 -0.84 -7.06
N HIS A 85 12.98 -1.09 -6.38
CA HIS A 85 11.77 -1.53 -7.06
C HIS A 85 11.20 -0.50 -8.02
N ILE A 86 11.21 0.78 -7.64
CA ILE A 86 10.74 1.86 -8.52
C ILE A 86 11.69 2.04 -9.71
N ALA A 87 13.00 1.95 -9.48
CA ALA A 87 14.00 2.09 -10.54
C ALA A 87 13.96 0.97 -11.59
N GLN A 88 13.30 -0.17 -11.32
CA GLN A 88 13.23 -1.25 -12.30
C GLN A 88 12.56 -0.83 -13.63
N VAL A 89 11.71 0.19 -13.61
CA VAL A 89 11.07 0.72 -14.83
C VAL A 89 12.09 1.26 -15.84
N GLU A 90 13.27 1.68 -15.38
CA GLU A 90 14.33 2.16 -16.26
C GLU A 90 14.81 1.09 -17.27
N ARG A 91 14.62 -0.21 -16.96
CA ARG A 91 14.93 -1.30 -17.91
C ARG A 91 14.11 -1.22 -19.19
N ASP A 92 12.87 -0.77 -19.10
CA ASP A 92 11.97 -0.67 -20.24
C ASP A 92 12.31 0.51 -21.16
N HIS A 93 13.22 1.37 -20.70
CA HIS A 93 13.67 2.58 -21.38
C HIS A 93 15.19 2.61 -21.66
N ASP A 94 15.86 1.46 -21.57
CA ASP A 94 17.33 1.33 -21.69
C ASP A 94 18.10 2.28 -20.74
N GLY A 95 17.51 2.60 -19.58
CA GLY A 95 18.06 3.51 -18.60
C GLY A 95 19.00 2.82 -17.60
N ASP A 96 19.70 3.63 -16.80
CA ASP A 96 20.59 3.19 -15.74
C ASP A 96 19.80 2.88 -14.44
N VAL A 97 19.46 1.61 -14.24
CA VAL A 97 18.73 1.15 -13.06
C VAL A 97 19.50 1.40 -11.76
N ASP A 98 20.81 1.17 -11.75
CA ASP A 98 21.62 1.30 -10.55
C ASP A 98 21.77 2.78 -10.16
N GLY A 99 22.03 3.64 -11.15
CA GLY A 99 22.07 5.09 -10.95
C GLY A 99 20.74 5.65 -10.47
N ALA A 100 19.61 5.25 -11.07
CA ALA A 100 18.29 5.66 -10.65
C ALA A 100 17.97 5.15 -9.23
N THR A 101 18.34 3.91 -8.90
CA THR A 101 18.18 3.34 -7.55
C THR A 101 18.93 4.20 -6.52
N LYS A 102 20.17 4.54 -6.82
CA LYS A 102 21.00 5.39 -5.93
C LYS A 102 20.38 6.76 -5.71
N VAL A 103 19.91 7.41 -6.77
CA VAL A 103 19.25 8.73 -6.69
C VAL A 103 17.99 8.65 -5.84
N PHE A 104 17.15 7.64 -6.05
CA PHE A 104 15.90 7.46 -5.27
C PHE A 104 16.21 7.12 -3.81
N TYR A 105 17.21 6.28 -3.55
CA TYR A 105 17.65 6.00 -2.20
C TYR A 105 18.13 7.25 -1.46
N ASP A 106 18.95 8.09 -2.11
CA ASP A 106 19.43 9.34 -1.51
C ASP A 106 18.29 10.31 -1.19
N LEU A 107 17.28 10.42 -2.08
CA LEU A 107 16.10 11.24 -1.83
C LEU A 107 15.34 10.79 -0.58
N LEU A 108 15.19 9.48 -0.37
CA LEU A 108 14.51 8.91 0.78
C LEU A 108 15.34 9.02 2.07
N SER A 109 16.62 8.63 2.03
CA SER A 109 17.50 8.59 3.19
C SER A 109 17.83 9.98 3.72
N GLU A 110 17.99 10.98 2.84
CA GLU A 110 18.16 12.39 3.18
C GLU A 110 16.82 13.09 3.52
N ARG A 111 15.69 12.42 3.39
CA ARG A 111 14.34 12.95 3.65
C ARG A 111 13.97 14.14 2.77
N ARG A 112 14.54 14.22 1.58
CA ARG A 112 14.18 15.23 0.57
C ARG A 112 12.87 14.91 -0.14
N PHE A 113 12.49 13.62 -0.18
CA PHE A 113 11.24 13.15 -0.74
C PHE A 113 10.72 11.93 0.03
N PHE A 114 9.42 11.90 0.30
CA PHE A 114 8.73 10.74 0.87
C PHE A 114 7.48 10.44 0.03
N PRO A 115 7.38 9.25 -0.56
CA PRO A 115 6.17 8.83 -1.25
C PRO A 115 5.03 8.55 -0.26
N ASN A 116 3.84 8.30 -0.78
CA ASN A 116 2.71 7.87 0.05
C ASN A 116 2.97 6.50 0.72
N SER A 117 2.22 6.24 1.79
CA SER A 117 2.38 4.99 2.58
C SER A 117 2.31 3.70 1.76
N PRO A 118 1.41 3.52 0.77
CA PRO A 118 1.37 2.30 -0.04
C PRO A 118 2.64 2.01 -0.80
N THR A 119 3.39 3.02 -1.22
CA THR A 119 4.68 2.82 -1.88
C THR A 119 5.66 2.14 -0.93
N PHE A 120 5.74 2.57 0.33
CA PHE A 120 6.59 1.92 1.33
C PHE A 120 6.16 0.48 1.64
N THR A 121 4.86 0.22 1.71
CA THR A 121 4.35 -1.10 2.07
C THR A 121 4.22 -2.03 0.87
N GLY A 122 4.03 -1.51 -0.34
CA GLY A 122 3.73 -2.30 -1.55
C GLY A 122 4.91 -2.54 -2.47
N ALA A 123 5.90 -1.63 -2.52
CA ALA A 123 7.04 -1.79 -3.41
C ALA A 123 7.85 -3.06 -3.09
N GLY A 124 8.15 -3.87 -4.09
CA GLY A 124 8.88 -5.14 -3.93
C GLY A 124 8.12 -6.23 -3.17
N THR A 125 6.80 -6.11 -3.06
CA THR A 125 5.95 -7.13 -2.44
C THR A 125 5.06 -7.83 -3.47
N PRO A 126 4.49 -9.02 -3.17
CA PRO A 126 3.58 -9.71 -4.09
C PRO A 126 2.35 -8.89 -4.47
N LEU A 127 1.91 -8.01 -3.59
CA LEU A 127 0.78 -7.14 -3.83
C LEU A 127 1.09 -6.07 -4.88
N GLY A 128 2.28 -5.47 -4.82
CA GLY A 128 2.78 -4.52 -5.82
C GLY A 128 1.97 -3.22 -5.95
N GLN A 129 1.03 -2.96 -5.04
CA GLN A 129 0.20 -1.77 -5.11
C GLN A 129 0.92 -0.56 -4.52
N LEU A 130 1.14 0.46 -5.33
CA LEU A 130 1.89 1.66 -4.94
C LEU A 130 1.00 2.88 -4.71
N ALA A 131 -0.28 2.82 -5.12
CA ALA A 131 -1.24 3.90 -4.95
C ALA A 131 -2.21 3.63 -3.80
N ALA A 132 -2.67 4.71 -3.16
CA ALA A 132 -3.60 4.65 -2.03
C ALA A 132 -5.05 4.74 -2.45
N CYS A 133 -5.34 5.56 -3.47
CA CYS A 133 -6.69 5.98 -3.82
C CYS A 133 -6.90 5.93 -5.34
N PHE A 134 -8.07 5.48 -5.73
CA PHE A 134 -8.46 5.28 -7.13
C PHE A 134 -9.80 5.95 -7.38
N VAL A 135 -9.92 6.62 -8.51
CA VAL A 135 -11.20 7.15 -9.00
C VAL A 135 -11.68 6.25 -10.11
N LEU A 136 -12.86 5.67 -9.94
CA LEU A 136 -13.45 4.74 -10.89
C LEU A 136 -14.69 5.35 -11.51
N PRO A 137 -14.83 5.31 -12.85
CA PRO A 137 -16.01 5.79 -13.54
C PRO A 137 -17.21 4.86 -13.29
N ILE A 138 -18.42 5.42 -13.31
CA ILE A 138 -19.67 4.66 -13.31
C ILE A 138 -20.54 5.20 -14.44
N GLU A 139 -20.81 4.35 -15.43
CA GLU A 139 -21.73 4.64 -16.51
C GLU A 139 -23.13 4.09 -16.21
N ASP A 140 -24.14 4.67 -16.87
CA ASP A 140 -25.56 4.32 -16.67
C ASP A 140 -25.94 2.99 -17.36
N ASP A 141 -25.20 1.95 -17.01
CA ASP A 141 -25.34 0.57 -17.45
C ASP A 141 -25.16 -0.38 -16.26
N MET A 142 -25.85 -1.53 -16.28
CA MET A 142 -25.78 -2.50 -15.18
C MET A 142 -24.46 -3.25 -15.10
N GLY A 143 -23.79 -3.48 -16.22
CA GLY A 143 -22.53 -4.26 -16.23
C GLY A 143 -22.25 -4.92 -17.57
N LYS A 144 -22.80 -4.41 -18.66
CA LYS A 144 -22.43 -4.82 -20.03
C LYS A 144 -21.07 -4.24 -20.39
N ASP A 145 -20.89 -2.98 -20.06
CA ASP A 145 -19.65 -2.26 -20.29
C ASP A 145 -18.70 -2.38 -19.09
N ALA A 146 -17.42 -2.13 -19.33
CA ALA A 146 -16.37 -2.21 -18.30
C ALA A 146 -16.63 -1.24 -17.14
N ASP A 147 -17.21 -0.08 -17.44
CA ASP A 147 -17.51 0.99 -16.49
C ASP A 147 -18.98 0.96 -15.99
N GLY A 148 -19.71 -0.10 -16.29
CA GLY A 148 -21.06 -0.32 -15.76
C GLY A 148 -21.08 -0.47 -14.24
N ILE A 149 -22.23 -0.23 -13.63
CA ILE A 149 -22.42 -0.18 -12.18
C ILE A 149 -21.80 -1.38 -11.46
N PHE A 150 -22.13 -2.62 -11.85
CA PHE A 150 -21.61 -3.81 -11.21
C PHE A 150 -20.23 -4.22 -11.69
N SER A 151 -19.84 -3.85 -12.90
CA SER A 151 -18.45 -4.03 -13.37
C SER A 151 -17.48 -3.17 -12.55
N THR A 152 -17.82 -1.91 -12.31
CA THR A 152 -17.05 -1.01 -11.46
C THR A 152 -17.04 -1.46 -10.00
N LEU A 153 -18.18 -1.95 -9.48
CA LEU A 153 -18.21 -2.51 -8.12
C LEU A 153 -17.24 -3.70 -7.97
N ARG A 154 -17.16 -4.58 -8.96
CA ARG A 154 -16.20 -5.70 -8.97
C ARG A 154 -14.76 -5.21 -8.92
N VAL A 155 -14.39 -4.21 -9.74
CA VAL A 155 -13.03 -3.64 -9.74
C VAL A 155 -12.72 -2.99 -8.40
N ALA A 156 -13.65 -2.20 -7.87
CA ALA A 156 -13.51 -1.55 -6.57
C ALA A 156 -13.34 -2.53 -5.42
N ALA A 157 -14.04 -3.66 -5.45
CA ALA A 157 -13.91 -4.72 -4.45
C ALA A 157 -12.48 -5.31 -4.42
N LEU A 158 -11.89 -5.54 -5.60
CA LEU A 158 -10.50 -6.02 -5.72
C LEU A 158 -9.50 -4.99 -5.19
N ILE A 159 -9.71 -3.70 -5.49
CA ILE A 159 -8.87 -2.62 -4.97
C ILE A 159 -8.99 -2.53 -3.45
N GLN A 160 -10.21 -2.59 -2.92
CA GLN A 160 -10.43 -2.50 -1.47
C GLN A 160 -9.83 -3.69 -0.72
N GLN A 161 -9.89 -4.88 -1.27
CA GLN A 161 -9.24 -6.07 -0.69
C GLN A 161 -7.75 -5.84 -0.43
N THR A 162 -7.08 -5.04 -1.27
CA THR A 162 -5.67 -4.68 -1.12
C THR A 162 -5.42 -3.47 -0.21
N GLY A 163 -6.46 -2.91 0.39
CA GLY A 163 -6.37 -1.72 1.25
C GLY A 163 -6.40 -0.40 0.49
N GLY A 164 -6.71 -0.41 -0.82
CA GLY A 164 -6.92 0.79 -1.63
C GLY A 164 -8.27 1.44 -1.33
N GLY A 165 -8.33 2.77 -1.33
CA GLY A 165 -9.57 3.54 -1.25
C GLY A 165 -10.14 3.83 -2.65
N ASN A 166 -11.45 3.94 -2.76
CA ASN A 166 -12.13 4.19 -4.02
C ASN A 166 -13.01 5.44 -3.97
N GLY A 167 -13.01 6.20 -5.06
CA GLY A 167 -13.91 7.31 -5.29
C GLY A 167 -14.79 7.06 -6.52
N PHE A 168 -16.07 7.42 -6.42
CA PHE A 168 -17.06 7.21 -7.46
C PHE A 168 -17.89 8.46 -7.72
N SER A 169 -18.23 8.74 -8.97
CA SER A 169 -19.28 9.69 -9.33
C SER A 169 -20.51 8.96 -9.84
N PHE A 170 -21.61 9.06 -9.11
CA PHE A 170 -22.91 8.54 -9.51
C PHE A 170 -23.73 9.52 -10.34
N SER A 171 -23.19 10.70 -10.66
CA SER A 171 -23.88 11.79 -11.35
C SER A 171 -24.33 11.44 -12.78
N ARG A 172 -23.72 10.44 -13.42
CA ARG A 172 -24.09 9.98 -14.76
C ARG A 172 -25.29 9.03 -14.77
N LEU A 173 -25.67 8.49 -13.61
CA LEU A 173 -26.81 7.59 -13.53
C LEU A 173 -28.13 8.36 -13.69
N ARG A 174 -29.07 7.78 -14.44
CA ARG A 174 -30.40 8.35 -14.60
C ARG A 174 -31.13 8.48 -13.27
N PRO A 175 -32.00 9.48 -13.11
CA PRO A 175 -32.72 9.71 -11.88
C PRO A 175 -33.70 8.60 -11.56
N LYS A 176 -34.09 8.51 -10.28
CA LYS A 176 -35.12 7.58 -9.82
C LYS A 176 -36.43 7.81 -10.58
N ASN A 177 -37.09 6.73 -10.95
CA ASN A 177 -38.34 6.68 -11.72
C ASN A 177 -38.22 7.05 -13.21
N ASP A 178 -37.05 7.31 -13.73
CA ASP A 178 -36.84 7.43 -15.17
C ASP A 178 -37.15 6.10 -15.90
N ILE A 179 -37.55 6.17 -17.17
CA ILE A 179 -37.95 5.00 -17.93
C ILE A 179 -36.71 4.21 -18.39
N VAL A 180 -36.71 2.92 -18.10
CA VAL A 180 -35.72 1.98 -18.62
C VAL A 180 -36.28 1.40 -19.93
N HIS A 181 -35.86 1.95 -21.09
CA HIS A 181 -36.42 1.62 -22.39
C HIS A 181 -36.33 0.12 -22.75
N THR A 182 -35.30 -0.57 -22.30
CA THR A 182 -35.06 -2.00 -22.57
C THR A 182 -36.03 -2.95 -21.83
N SER A 183 -36.57 -2.53 -20.69
CA SER A 183 -37.42 -3.37 -19.83
C SER A 183 -38.78 -2.76 -19.58
N SER A 184 -39.06 -1.55 -20.05
CA SER A 184 -40.25 -0.75 -19.72
C SER A 184 -40.46 -0.52 -18.22
N GLY A 185 -39.38 -0.76 -17.43
CA GLY A 185 -39.37 -0.57 -15.99
C GLY A 185 -39.03 0.85 -15.59
N ARG A 186 -38.89 1.05 -14.26
CA ARG A 186 -38.50 2.31 -13.64
C ARG A 186 -37.12 2.20 -13.01
N ALA A 187 -36.26 3.22 -13.23
CA ALA A 187 -34.93 3.29 -12.67
C ALA A 187 -34.94 3.43 -11.15
N THR A 188 -34.02 2.76 -10.48
CA THR A 188 -33.77 2.85 -9.02
C THR A 188 -33.18 4.21 -8.65
N GLY A 189 -32.38 4.80 -9.53
CA GLY A 189 -31.66 6.03 -9.33
C GLY A 189 -30.33 5.84 -8.57
N PRO A 190 -29.47 6.88 -8.55
CA PRO A 190 -28.11 6.79 -8.02
C PRO A 190 -28.05 6.43 -6.54
N VAL A 191 -28.95 6.95 -5.71
CA VAL A 191 -28.98 6.68 -4.26
C VAL A 191 -29.19 5.19 -3.94
N GLY A 192 -29.99 4.50 -4.76
CA GLY A 192 -30.19 3.05 -4.61
C GLY A 192 -28.89 2.27 -4.82
N PHE A 193 -28.14 2.63 -5.86
CA PHE A 193 -26.85 1.98 -6.14
C PHE A 193 -25.76 2.38 -5.15
N LEU A 194 -25.76 3.62 -4.66
CA LEU A 194 -24.84 4.05 -3.60
C LEU A 194 -25.01 3.18 -2.35
N ARG A 195 -26.24 2.80 -1.97
CA ARG A 195 -26.49 1.86 -0.87
C ARG A 195 -25.99 0.44 -1.15
N VAL A 196 -26.08 -0.02 -2.40
CA VAL A 196 -25.52 -1.33 -2.79
C VAL A 196 -24.00 -1.34 -2.60
N TYR A 197 -23.33 -0.26 -3.02
CA TYR A 197 -21.88 -0.11 -2.84
C TYR A 197 -21.51 -0.05 -1.35
N ASP A 198 -22.21 0.74 -0.56
CA ASP A 198 -22.00 0.87 0.88
C ASP A 198 -22.08 -0.49 1.59
N GLN A 199 -23.15 -1.25 1.31
CA GLN A 199 -23.32 -2.59 1.87
C GLN A 199 -22.22 -3.56 1.41
N ALA A 200 -21.87 -3.56 0.12
CA ALA A 200 -20.83 -4.44 -0.41
C ALA A 200 -19.48 -4.16 0.25
N PHE A 201 -19.12 -2.88 0.41
CA PHE A 201 -17.86 -2.51 1.03
C PHE A 201 -17.82 -2.74 2.54
N GLY A 202 -18.95 -2.74 3.20
CA GLY A 202 -19.07 -3.12 4.61
C GLY A 202 -18.68 -4.59 4.87
N GLU A 203 -18.92 -5.48 3.90
CA GLU A 203 -18.65 -6.92 4.02
C GLU A 203 -17.25 -7.33 3.50
N ILE A 204 -16.55 -6.47 2.75
CA ILE A 204 -15.24 -6.82 2.20
C ILE A 204 -14.18 -6.74 3.29
N ALA A 205 -13.62 -7.89 3.65
CA ALA A 205 -12.45 -7.97 4.50
C ALA A 205 -11.22 -7.37 3.78
N GLN A 206 -10.56 -6.41 4.44
CA GLN A 206 -9.36 -5.77 3.92
C GLN A 206 -8.12 -6.51 4.41
N GLY A 207 -7.31 -6.99 3.48
CA GLY A 207 -6.01 -7.58 3.78
C GLY A 207 -4.96 -6.49 4.08
N GLY A 208 -4.11 -6.74 5.09
CA GLY A 208 -2.98 -5.88 5.40
C GLY A 208 -3.23 -4.86 6.51
N SER A 209 -2.23 -4.00 6.72
CA SER A 209 -2.20 -3.01 7.82
C SER A 209 -3.01 -1.74 7.54
N ARG A 210 -3.45 -1.53 6.31
CA ARG A 210 -4.14 -0.33 5.85
C ARG A 210 -5.58 -0.63 5.47
N ARG A 211 -6.48 0.27 5.88
CA ARG A 211 -7.88 0.27 5.45
C ARG A 211 -8.12 1.33 4.39
N GLY A 212 -8.72 0.92 3.25
CA GLY A 212 -9.22 1.83 2.23
C GLY A 212 -10.54 2.45 2.65
N ALA A 213 -10.74 3.70 2.31
CA ALA A 213 -12.03 4.38 2.45
C ALA A 213 -12.70 4.50 1.08
N ASN A 214 -14.03 4.51 1.07
CA ASN A 214 -14.81 4.70 -0.14
C ASN A 214 -15.61 5.99 -0.07
N MET A 215 -15.72 6.68 -1.20
CA MET A 215 -16.45 7.95 -1.33
C MET A 215 -17.30 7.93 -2.58
N GLY A 216 -18.60 8.17 -2.42
CA GLY A 216 -19.53 8.42 -3.52
C GLY A 216 -19.94 9.89 -3.58
N VAL A 217 -19.99 10.46 -4.77
CA VAL A 217 -20.52 11.81 -5.03
C VAL A 217 -21.67 11.75 -6.02
N LEU A 218 -22.60 12.72 -5.88
CA LEU A 218 -23.78 12.91 -6.73
C LEU A 218 -23.68 14.23 -7.49
#